data_e7a4e1ed92ca959ae9034ff85a36d94e
#
_entry.id   e7a4e1ed92ca959ae9034ff85a36d94e
#
_cell.length_a   1.000
_cell.length_b   1.000
_cell.length_c   1.000
_cell.angle_alpha   90.00
_cell.angle_beta   90.00
_cell.angle_gamma   90.00
#
_symmetry.space_group_name_H-M   'P 1'
#
loop_
_entity.id
_entity.type
_entity.pdbx_description
1 polymer ?
#
loop_
_entity_poly.entity_id
_entity_poly.type
_entity_poly.pdbx_seq_one_letter_code
_entity_poly.pdbx_strand_id
1 'polypeptide(L)'
;EIDSVIRTKYPEVLLISASAGASSGDDAFSAMQTTGSHIINYNLRLPRSGERDRSIYQISDLLRQDFDRIPEIDRYEVTPGGNQGSMSGSSYVQVKVYGHDINQTNDVANDLKSKLSQIPGLRDAQLSRDDLRPEYNVVFDRDKLAYYGMNSATASQAVRNRINGLDASKYREDGDEYDIVVRYGEPFRTSIQDVENIVLYGADGQPVKLKEVATVVEEFASPSIERE
;
A
#
# COMPACT_ATOMS: atom_id res chain seq x y z
N GLU A 1 -8.86 -15.99 -1.75
CA GLU A 1 -9.17 -16.74 -0.52
C GLU A 1 -10.12 -15.96 0.38
N ILE A 2 -9.85 -14.70 0.76
CA ILE A 2 -10.72 -13.85 1.59
C ILE A 2 -12.16 -13.78 1.01
N ASP A 3 -12.30 -13.49 -0.29
CA ASP A 3 -13.61 -13.41 -0.96
C ASP A 3 -14.39 -14.72 -0.87
N SER A 4 -13.71 -15.86 -1.01
CA SER A 4 -14.31 -17.19 -0.86
C SER A 4 -14.81 -17.44 0.57
N VAL A 5 -14.00 -17.05 1.57
CA VAL A 5 -14.40 -17.18 2.99
C VAL A 5 -15.62 -16.32 3.27
N ILE A 6 -15.63 -15.07 2.83
CA ILE A 6 -16.75 -14.16 3.05
C ILE A 6 -18.03 -14.70 2.40
N ARG A 7 -17.99 -15.10 1.14
CA ARG A 7 -19.17 -15.61 0.42
C ARG A 7 -19.72 -16.92 1.00
N THR A 8 -18.83 -17.77 1.50
CA THR A 8 -19.24 -19.10 2.00
C THR A 8 -19.79 -19.03 3.42
N LYS A 9 -19.15 -18.23 4.30
CA LYS A 9 -19.49 -18.22 5.73
C LYS A 9 -20.48 -17.12 6.14
N TYR A 10 -20.62 -16.09 5.31
CA TYR A 10 -21.46 -14.92 5.62
C TYR A 10 -22.53 -14.70 4.56
N PRO A 11 -23.58 -15.57 4.56
CA PRO A 11 -24.66 -15.47 3.57
C PRO A 11 -25.46 -14.16 3.68
N GLU A 12 -25.34 -13.45 4.79
CA GLU A 12 -25.97 -12.13 4.96
C GLU A 12 -25.28 -11.01 4.16
N VAL A 13 -24.10 -11.26 3.62
CA VAL A 13 -23.41 -10.23 2.81
C VAL A 13 -24.08 -10.09 1.46
N LEU A 14 -24.73 -8.97 1.22
CA LEU A 14 -25.45 -8.66 -0.02
C LEU A 14 -24.50 -8.24 -1.15
N LEU A 15 -23.46 -7.50 -0.80
CA LEU A 15 -22.52 -6.95 -1.77
C LEU A 15 -21.11 -6.93 -1.17
N ILE A 16 -20.15 -7.35 -1.96
CA ILE A 16 -18.73 -7.22 -1.66
C ILE A 16 -18.11 -6.29 -2.69
N SER A 17 -17.53 -5.20 -2.24
CA SER A 17 -16.66 -4.34 -3.05
C SER A 17 -15.24 -4.45 -2.51
N ALA A 18 -14.31 -4.84 -3.34
CA ALA A 18 -12.91 -4.97 -2.97
C ALA A 18 -12.06 -4.06 -3.88
N SER A 19 -11.14 -3.32 -3.29
CA SER A 19 -10.12 -2.57 -4.00
C SER A 19 -8.74 -2.96 -3.47
N ALA A 20 -7.83 -3.28 -4.38
CA ALA A 20 -6.47 -3.68 -4.06
C ALA A 20 -5.47 -2.80 -4.80
N GLY A 21 -4.38 -2.47 -4.14
CA GLY A 21 -3.29 -1.71 -4.73
C GLY A 21 -3.38 -0.20 -4.53
N ALA A 22 -2.40 0.51 -5.10
CA ALA A 22 -2.40 1.95 -5.11
C ALA A 22 -3.31 2.46 -6.23
N SER A 23 -4.20 3.40 -5.91
CA SER A 23 -4.96 4.12 -6.92
C SER A 23 -4.01 4.96 -7.78
N SER A 24 -4.12 4.82 -9.09
CA SER A 24 -3.35 5.61 -10.06
C SER A 24 -4.08 6.88 -10.52
N GLY A 25 -5.20 7.21 -9.89
CA GLY A 25 -6.03 8.33 -10.30
C GLY A 25 -5.98 9.53 -9.35
N ASP A 26 -6.14 10.71 -9.91
CA ASP A 26 -6.35 11.99 -9.20
C ASP A 26 -7.71 12.07 -8.46
N ASP A 27 -8.31 10.93 -8.16
CA ASP A 27 -9.59 10.90 -7.48
C ASP A 27 -9.42 11.34 -6.03
N ALA A 28 -10.07 12.45 -5.67
CA ALA A 28 -10.12 12.97 -4.30
C ALA A 28 -10.56 11.93 -3.27
N PHE A 29 -11.23 10.86 -3.72
CA PHE A 29 -11.67 9.74 -2.91
C PHE A 29 -10.54 8.77 -2.54
N SER A 30 -9.57 8.56 -3.42
CA SER A 30 -8.40 7.72 -3.15
C SER A 30 -7.43 8.35 -2.14
N ALA A 31 -7.44 9.68 -2.02
CA ALA A 31 -6.66 10.40 -1.03
C ALA A 31 -7.17 10.19 0.42
N MET A 32 -8.40 9.72 0.58
CA MET A 32 -9.01 9.44 1.90
C MET A 32 -8.87 7.98 2.34
N GLN A 33 -8.39 7.09 1.48
CA GLN A 33 -8.18 5.69 1.81
C GLN A 33 -6.70 5.39 1.94
N THR A 34 -6.35 4.57 2.92
CA THR A 34 -5.01 4.00 3.00
C THR A 34 -4.82 3.07 1.81
N THR A 35 -3.93 3.43 0.90
CA THR A 35 -3.65 2.70 -0.33
C THR A 35 -2.20 2.23 -0.36
N GLY A 36 -1.98 1.05 -0.90
CA GLY A 36 -0.64 0.47 -1.06
C GLY A 36 -0.73 -0.82 -1.85
N SER A 37 0.34 -1.23 -2.49
CA SER A 37 0.37 -2.47 -3.28
C SER A 37 0.05 -3.74 -2.47
N HIS A 38 0.20 -3.67 -1.16
CA HIS A 38 -0.04 -4.72 -0.18
C HIS A 38 -1.35 -4.55 0.60
N ILE A 39 -2.14 -3.51 0.30
CA ILE A 39 -3.39 -3.19 1.00
C ILE A 39 -4.59 -3.57 0.15
N ILE A 40 -5.53 -4.27 0.77
CA ILE A 40 -6.83 -4.60 0.19
C ILE A 40 -7.92 -4.03 1.08
N ASN A 41 -8.74 -3.16 0.54
CA ASN A 41 -9.89 -2.59 1.21
C ASN A 41 -11.16 -3.33 0.80
N TYR A 42 -11.86 -3.91 1.76
CA TYR A 42 -13.14 -4.57 1.56
C TYR A 42 -14.29 -3.72 2.13
N ASN A 43 -15.30 -3.48 1.33
CA ASN A 43 -16.56 -2.91 1.78
C ASN A 43 -17.67 -3.95 1.65
N LEU A 44 -18.23 -4.36 2.78
CA LEU A 44 -19.27 -5.37 2.86
C LEU A 44 -20.61 -4.69 3.17
N ARG A 45 -21.59 -4.89 2.30
CA ARG A 45 -22.94 -4.41 2.52
C ARG A 45 -23.79 -5.50 3.13
N LEU A 46 -24.35 -5.21 4.28
CA LEU A 46 -25.26 -6.09 5.01
C LEU A 46 -26.71 -5.59 4.91
N PRO A 47 -27.72 -6.47 5.08
CA PRO A 47 -29.11 -6.08 5.25
C PRO A 47 -29.31 -5.22 6.51
N ARG A 48 -30.48 -4.62 6.64
CA ARG A 48 -30.84 -3.89 7.85
C ARG A 48 -30.86 -4.81 9.08
N SER A 49 -30.66 -4.22 10.26
CA SER A 49 -30.58 -4.99 11.53
C SER A 49 -31.77 -5.94 11.78
N GLY A 50 -32.98 -5.58 11.33
CA GLY A 50 -34.17 -6.42 11.47
C GLY A 50 -34.33 -7.53 10.42
N GLU A 51 -33.46 -7.57 9.41
CA GLU A 51 -33.52 -8.51 8.28
C GLU A 51 -32.42 -9.57 8.36
N ARG A 52 -31.66 -9.61 9.45
CA ARG A 52 -30.55 -10.54 9.69
C ARG A 52 -30.55 -11.07 11.12
N ASP A 53 -30.12 -12.29 11.30
CA ASP A 53 -30.06 -12.94 12.60
C ASP A 53 -28.86 -12.47 13.42
N ARG A 54 -27.71 -12.27 12.77
CA ARG A 54 -26.48 -11.88 13.42
C ARG A 54 -26.31 -10.34 13.41
N SER A 55 -25.94 -9.77 14.56
CA SER A 55 -25.60 -8.35 14.63
C SER A 55 -24.33 -8.03 13.85
N ILE A 56 -24.14 -6.75 13.47
CA ILE A 56 -22.91 -6.31 12.79
C ILE A 56 -21.67 -6.59 13.63
N TYR A 57 -21.77 -6.47 14.95
CA TYR A 57 -20.66 -6.76 15.87
C TYR A 57 -20.31 -8.23 15.93
N GLN A 58 -21.33 -9.12 15.94
CA GLN A 58 -21.10 -10.57 15.87
C GLN A 58 -20.44 -10.98 14.55
N ILE A 59 -20.89 -10.42 13.43
CA ILE A 59 -20.29 -10.68 12.12
C ILE A 59 -18.84 -10.18 12.11
N SER A 60 -18.58 -9.00 12.65
CA SER A 60 -17.22 -8.45 12.73
C SER A 60 -16.28 -9.31 13.58
N ASP A 61 -16.75 -9.81 14.72
CA ASP A 61 -15.94 -10.68 15.59
C ASP A 61 -15.67 -12.05 14.94
N LEU A 62 -16.63 -12.59 14.20
CA LEU A 62 -16.43 -13.82 13.42
C LEU A 62 -15.45 -13.61 12.27
N LEU A 63 -15.53 -12.48 11.56
CA LEU A 63 -14.59 -12.14 10.51
C LEU A 63 -13.16 -12.05 11.04
N ARG A 64 -12.95 -11.43 12.21
CA ARG A 64 -11.63 -11.40 12.87
C ARG A 64 -11.10 -12.80 13.14
N GLN A 65 -11.92 -13.68 13.70
CA GLN A 65 -11.53 -15.06 13.96
C GLN A 65 -11.18 -15.85 12.70
N ASP A 66 -11.86 -15.56 11.59
CA ASP A 66 -11.55 -16.20 10.31
C ASP A 66 -10.27 -15.63 9.69
N PHE A 67 -10.02 -14.32 9.80
CA PHE A 67 -8.80 -13.69 9.30
C PHE A 67 -7.57 -14.10 10.10
N ASP A 68 -7.69 -14.31 11.41
CA ASP A 68 -6.60 -14.84 12.26
C ASP A 68 -6.13 -16.25 11.81
N ARG A 69 -6.92 -16.95 11.00
CA ARG A 69 -6.58 -18.28 10.48
C ARG A 69 -5.95 -18.27 9.10
N ILE A 70 -5.85 -17.11 8.46
CA ILE A 70 -5.29 -16.92 7.13
C ILE A 70 -3.86 -16.41 7.31
N PRO A 71 -2.82 -17.25 7.11
CA PRO A 71 -1.44 -16.88 7.40
C PRO A 71 -0.88 -15.81 6.45
N GLU A 72 -1.50 -15.59 5.31
CA GLU A 72 -1.12 -14.56 4.34
C GLU A 72 -1.57 -13.15 4.76
N ILE A 73 -2.41 -13.04 5.78
CA ILE A 73 -2.84 -11.75 6.33
C ILE A 73 -1.92 -11.39 7.49
N ASP A 74 -1.02 -10.46 7.26
CA ASP A 74 -0.14 -9.93 8.29
C ASP A 74 -0.92 -9.06 9.29
N ARG A 75 -1.87 -8.26 8.78
CA ARG A 75 -2.67 -7.34 9.59
C ARG A 75 -4.02 -7.06 8.94
N TYR A 76 -5.02 -6.86 9.77
CA TYR A 76 -6.35 -6.44 9.32
C TYR A 76 -6.99 -5.47 10.31
N GLU A 77 -7.98 -4.74 9.83
CA GLU A 77 -8.89 -3.91 10.61
C GLU A 77 -10.32 -4.21 10.17
N VAL A 78 -11.21 -4.43 11.12
CA VAL A 78 -12.63 -4.65 10.84
C VAL A 78 -13.45 -3.58 11.55
N THR A 79 -13.93 -2.61 10.80
CA THR A 79 -14.74 -1.49 11.31
C THR A 79 -16.22 -1.77 11.10
N PRO A 80 -16.98 -2.11 12.16
CA PRO A 80 -18.43 -2.25 12.07
C PRO A 80 -19.09 -0.86 11.99
N GLY A 81 -19.94 -0.67 11.01
CA GLY A 81 -20.66 0.59 10.84
C GLY A 81 -20.46 1.12 9.43
N GLY A 82 -21.54 1.25 8.72
CA GLY A 82 -21.52 1.70 7.35
C GLY A 82 -21.83 3.15 7.24
N ASN A 83 -21.26 3.71 6.40
CA ASN A 83 -21.43 4.86 5.53
C ASN A 83 -20.31 5.88 5.73
N GLN A 84 -19.52 5.99 4.72
CA GLN A 84 -18.63 7.08 4.47
C GLN A 84 -19.38 8.42 4.63
N GLY A 85 -19.23 9.03 5.75
CA GLY A 85 -19.91 10.31 6.06
C GLY A 85 -20.52 10.36 7.44
N SER A 86 -20.67 9.25 8.12
CA SER A 86 -21.07 9.27 9.52
C SER A 86 -19.82 9.32 10.40
N MET A 87 -19.38 10.50 10.73
CA MET A 87 -18.42 10.76 11.82
C MET A 87 -18.96 10.30 13.20
N SER A 88 -20.05 9.53 13.22
CA SER A 88 -20.82 9.24 14.43
C SER A 88 -20.96 7.75 14.76
N GLY A 89 -20.07 6.85 14.30
CA GLY A 89 -20.31 5.43 14.53
C GLY A 89 -19.14 4.59 15.02
N SER A 90 -17.93 4.93 14.71
CA SER A 90 -16.75 4.23 15.24
C SER A 90 -16.05 5.12 16.28
N SER A 91 -16.24 4.78 17.55
CA SER A 91 -15.42 5.34 18.62
C SER A 91 -14.04 4.73 18.52
N TYR A 92 -13.14 5.31 17.73
CA TYR A 92 -11.74 4.93 17.82
C TYR A 92 -11.06 5.81 18.88
N VAL A 93 -10.22 5.19 19.68
CA VAL A 93 -9.38 5.86 20.64
C VAL A 93 -8.02 6.07 20.01
N GLN A 94 -7.67 7.30 19.72
CA GLN A 94 -6.35 7.66 19.24
C GLN A 94 -5.49 8.12 20.40
N VAL A 95 -4.34 7.49 20.57
CA VAL A 95 -3.33 7.89 21.55
C VAL A 95 -2.10 8.36 20.79
N LYS A 96 -1.70 9.61 21.01
CA LYS A 96 -0.49 10.19 20.41
C LYS A 96 0.66 10.11 21.41
N VAL A 97 1.78 9.55 20.98
CA VAL A 97 3.01 9.44 21.76
C VAL A 97 4.06 10.37 21.15
N TYR A 98 4.53 11.33 21.94
CA TYR A 98 5.52 12.31 21.51
C TYR A 98 6.87 12.02 22.17
N GLY A 99 7.96 12.20 21.43
CA GLY A 99 9.31 12.05 21.92
C GLY A 99 10.36 12.53 20.93
N HIS A 100 11.54 12.89 21.42
CA HIS A 100 12.67 13.31 20.58
C HIS A 100 13.45 12.12 20.02
N ASP A 101 13.47 11.00 20.77
CA ASP A 101 14.11 9.76 20.36
C ASP A 101 13.07 8.81 19.75
N ILE A 102 13.29 8.46 18.51
CA ILE A 102 12.39 7.63 17.71
C ILE A 102 12.31 6.18 18.25
N ASN A 103 13.43 5.66 18.78
CA ASN A 103 13.49 4.30 19.31
C ASN A 103 12.74 4.20 20.64
N GLN A 104 13.00 5.14 21.55
CA GLN A 104 12.27 5.22 22.82
C GLN A 104 10.77 5.43 22.60
N THR A 105 10.40 6.28 21.65
CA THR A 105 8.99 6.51 21.31
C THR A 105 8.32 5.24 20.78
N ASN A 106 9.03 4.47 19.97
CA ASN A 106 8.54 3.18 19.46
C ASN A 106 8.37 2.15 20.57
N ASP A 107 9.32 2.06 21.50
CA ASP A 107 9.25 1.11 22.62
C ASP A 107 8.04 1.42 23.51
N VAL A 108 7.81 2.69 23.82
CA VAL A 108 6.64 3.15 24.60
C VAL A 108 5.34 2.86 23.84
N ALA A 109 5.30 3.11 22.54
CA ALA A 109 4.12 2.88 21.72
C ALA A 109 3.79 1.37 21.62
N ASN A 110 4.79 0.50 21.49
CA ASN A 110 4.62 -0.96 21.50
C ASN A 110 4.12 -1.49 22.85
N ASP A 111 4.68 -1.00 23.95
CA ASP A 111 4.21 -1.35 25.31
C ASP A 111 2.76 -0.92 25.52
N LEU A 112 2.42 0.28 25.07
CA LEU A 112 1.06 0.80 25.11
C LEU A 112 0.09 -0.03 24.27
N LYS A 113 0.45 -0.38 23.03
CA LYS A 113 -0.32 -1.29 22.15
C LYS A 113 -0.60 -2.61 22.87
N SER A 114 0.42 -3.22 23.47
CA SER A 114 0.29 -4.48 24.20
C SER A 114 -0.67 -4.39 25.38
N LYS A 115 -0.63 -3.28 26.12
CA LYS A 115 -1.54 -3.03 27.25
C LYS A 115 -2.97 -2.75 26.78
N LEU A 116 -3.13 -1.95 25.72
CA LEU A 116 -4.44 -1.64 25.15
C LEU A 116 -5.13 -2.88 24.60
N SER A 117 -4.39 -3.77 23.96
CA SER A 117 -4.92 -5.03 23.41
C SER A 117 -5.51 -5.97 24.49
N GLN A 118 -5.14 -5.80 25.74
CA GLN A 118 -5.66 -6.58 26.87
C GLN A 118 -6.95 -6.00 27.48
N ILE A 119 -7.34 -4.81 27.08
CA ILE A 119 -8.53 -4.14 27.63
C ILE A 119 -9.79 -4.72 26.96
N PRO A 120 -10.74 -5.29 27.72
CA PRO A 120 -11.98 -5.76 27.17
C PRO A 120 -12.76 -4.65 26.45
N GLY A 121 -13.14 -4.87 25.22
CA GLY A 121 -13.88 -3.90 24.40
C GLY A 121 -13.01 -3.07 23.45
N LEU A 122 -11.69 -3.01 23.64
CA LEU A 122 -10.79 -2.51 22.62
C LEU A 122 -10.47 -3.62 21.63
N ARG A 123 -10.53 -3.29 20.35
CA ARG A 123 -10.23 -4.18 19.22
C ARG A 123 -9.26 -3.49 18.27
N ASP A 124 -8.53 -4.27 17.52
CA ASP A 124 -7.69 -3.82 16.41
C ASP A 124 -6.71 -2.70 16.79
N ALA A 125 -6.03 -2.85 17.96
CA ALA A 125 -5.00 -1.88 18.40
C ALA A 125 -3.82 -1.88 17.42
N GLN A 126 -3.58 -0.75 16.77
CA GLN A 126 -2.55 -0.58 15.74
C GLN A 126 -1.63 0.60 16.04
N LEU A 127 -0.42 0.55 15.51
CA LEU A 127 0.49 1.68 15.47
C LEU A 127 0.51 2.26 14.06
N SER A 128 0.49 3.58 13.93
CA SER A 128 0.60 4.24 12.62
C SER A 128 1.92 3.94 11.89
N ARG A 129 2.93 3.47 12.64
CA ARG A 129 4.24 3.09 12.10
C ARG A 129 4.36 1.64 11.64
N ASP A 130 3.40 0.79 11.98
CA ASP A 130 3.37 -0.59 11.52
C ASP A 130 3.07 -0.71 10.00
N ASP A 131 2.71 0.39 9.36
CA ASP A 131 2.48 0.48 7.91
C ASP A 131 3.79 0.52 7.12
N LEU A 132 4.66 -0.46 7.35
CA LEU A 132 5.88 -0.60 6.57
C LEU A 132 5.51 -1.01 5.14
N ARG A 133 5.99 -0.23 4.17
CA ARG A 133 5.79 -0.54 2.74
C ARG A 133 7.02 -1.27 2.22
N PRO A 134 6.86 -2.42 1.57
CA PRO A 134 7.97 -3.03 0.85
C PRO A 134 8.33 -2.15 -0.34
N GLU A 135 9.57 -1.72 -0.41
CA GLU A 135 10.10 -0.86 -1.46
C GLU A 135 11.39 -1.43 -2.03
N TYR A 136 11.61 -1.25 -3.32
CA TYR A 136 12.91 -1.50 -3.93
C TYR A 136 13.70 -0.21 -3.96
N ASN A 137 14.74 -0.14 -3.13
CA ASN A 137 15.66 1.00 -3.10
C ASN A 137 16.80 0.76 -4.09
N VAL A 138 16.97 1.68 -5.03
CA VAL A 138 18.05 1.64 -6.03
C VAL A 138 19.18 2.54 -5.57
N VAL A 139 20.24 1.94 -5.05
CA VAL A 139 21.43 2.64 -4.56
C VAL A 139 22.47 2.73 -5.68
N PHE A 140 22.65 3.92 -6.24
CA PHE A 140 23.57 4.15 -7.33
C PHE A 140 25.02 4.28 -6.85
N ASP A 141 25.95 3.63 -7.57
CA ASP A 141 27.38 3.84 -7.47
C ASP A 141 27.77 5.03 -8.35
N ARG A 142 28.13 6.15 -7.69
CA ARG A 142 28.41 7.40 -8.39
C ARG A 142 29.66 7.33 -9.26
N ASP A 143 30.66 6.57 -8.85
CA ASP A 143 31.92 6.45 -9.60
C ASP A 143 31.69 5.63 -10.88
N LYS A 144 30.92 4.56 -10.79
CA LYS A 144 30.53 3.77 -11.96
C LYS A 144 29.63 4.56 -12.90
N LEU A 145 28.67 5.34 -12.39
CA LEU A 145 27.86 6.23 -13.22
C LEU A 145 28.73 7.24 -13.97
N ALA A 146 29.68 7.86 -13.26
CA ALA A 146 30.60 8.82 -13.86
C ALA A 146 31.48 8.18 -14.96
N TYR A 147 31.92 6.93 -14.75
CA TYR A 147 32.68 6.19 -15.76
C TYR A 147 31.90 6.04 -17.09
N TYR A 148 30.59 5.85 -17.02
CA TYR A 148 29.71 5.77 -18.19
C TYR A 148 29.17 7.16 -18.64
N GLY A 149 29.67 8.25 -18.08
CA GLY A 149 29.21 9.61 -18.40
C GLY A 149 27.78 9.91 -17.97
N MET A 150 27.27 9.19 -16.99
CA MET A 150 25.93 9.38 -16.40
C MET A 150 26.02 10.03 -15.03
N ASN A 151 24.89 10.63 -14.58
CA ASN A 151 24.71 11.06 -13.20
C ASN A 151 23.49 10.39 -12.58
N SER A 152 23.37 10.47 -11.26
CA SER A 152 22.27 9.83 -10.52
C SER A 152 20.90 10.33 -10.95
N ALA A 153 20.76 11.60 -11.30
CA ALA A 153 19.47 12.17 -11.72
C ALA A 153 19.00 11.60 -13.07
N THR A 154 19.90 11.55 -14.06
CA THR A 154 19.57 10.98 -15.38
C THR A 154 19.30 9.47 -15.28
N ALA A 155 20.11 8.76 -14.49
CA ALA A 155 19.90 7.32 -14.26
C ALA A 155 18.57 7.04 -13.55
N SER A 156 18.24 7.78 -12.49
CA SER A 156 16.97 7.66 -11.78
C SER A 156 15.77 7.95 -12.68
N GLN A 157 15.85 9.01 -13.49
CA GLN A 157 14.78 9.34 -14.43
C GLN A 157 14.60 8.24 -15.49
N ALA A 158 15.69 7.66 -15.96
CA ALA A 158 15.64 6.58 -16.91
C ALA A 158 14.99 5.29 -16.33
N VAL A 159 15.30 4.94 -15.07
CA VAL A 159 14.67 3.82 -14.36
C VAL A 159 13.17 4.11 -14.17
N ARG A 160 12.83 5.28 -13.65
CA ARG A 160 11.45 5.70 -13.43
C ARG A 160 10.60 5.62 -14.70
N ASN A 161 11.10 6.14 -15.83
CA ASN A 161 10.38 6.12 -17.10
C ASN A 161 10.10 4.70 -17.59
N ARG A 162 10.97 3.71 -17.29
CA ARG A 162 10.80 2.32 -17.70
C ARG A 162 9.81 1.56 -16.83
N ILE A 163 9.75 1.89 -15.55
CA ILE A 163 8.85 1.23 -14.56
C ILE A 163 7.49 1.90 -14.54
N ASN A 164 7.44 3.19 -14.23
CA ASN A 164 6.18 3.93 -14.08
C ASN A 164 5.60 4.36 -15.42
N GLY A 165 6.47 4.69 -16.36
CA GLY A 165 6.11 5.18 -17.67
C GLY A 165 6.59 6.60 -17.93
N LEU A 166 6.66 6.93 -19.20
CA LEU A 166 6.91 8.25 -19.75
C LEU A 166 5.67 8.66 -20.53
N ASP A 167 5.09 9.80 -20.19
CA ASP A 167 4.06 10.45 -21.00
C ASP A 167 4.71 10.96 -22.29
N ALA A 168 4.62 10.13 -23.33
CA ALA A 168 5.34 10.38 -24.57
C ALA A 168 4.60 11.38 -25.48
N SER A 169 3.27 11.33 -25.49
CA SER A 169 2.41 12.13 -26.38
C SER A 169 0.96 12.02 -25.94
N LYS A 170 0.10 12.76 -26.63
CA LYS A 170 -1.36 12.65 -26.50
C LYS A 170 -1.99 12.22 -27.82
N TYR A 171 -2.88 11.26 -27.72
CA TYR A 171 -3.75 10.87 -28.82
C TYR A 171 -5.06 11.65 -28.72
N ARG A 172 -5.50 12.23 -29.84
CA ARG A 172 -6.74 13.02 -29.89
C ARG A 172 -7.71 12.34 -30.86
N GLU A 173 -8.91 12.05 -30.35
CA GLU A 173 -10.00 11.46 -31.12
C GLU A 173 -11.33 12.03 -30.66
N ASP A 174 -12.18 12.43 -31.58
CA ASP A 174 -13.54 12.93 -31.35
C ASP A 174 -13.67 14.07 -30.31
N GLY A 175 -12.60 14.83 -30.11
CA GLY A 175 -12.57 15.95 -29.15
C GLY A 175 -12.01 15.57 -27.77
N ASP A 176 -11.74 14.29 -27.54
CA ASP A 176 -11.10 13.79 -26.33
C ASP A 176 -9.58 13.64 -26.52
N GLU A 177 -8.85 13.80 -25.41
CA GLU A 177 -7.39 13.61 -25.36
C GLU A 177 -7.06 12.40 -24.47
N TYR A 178 -6.25 11.48 -24.99
CA TYR A 178 -5.76 10.30 -24.29
C TYR A 178 -4.25 10.36 -24.17
N ASP A 179 -3.71 10.17 -22.94
CA ASP A 179 -2.27 10.13 -22.73
C ASP A 179 -1.67 8.83 -23.27
N ILE A 180 -0.59 8.96 -24.04
CA ILE A 180 0.20 7.82 -24.52
C ILE A 180 1.37 7.62 -23.55
N VAL A 181 1.25 6.59 -22.70
CA VAL A 181 2.28 6.24 -21.72
C VAL A 181 3.15 5.11 -22.24
N VAL A 182 4.45 5.33 -22.34
CA VAL A 182 5.43 4.32 -22.78
C VAL A 182 6.19 3.79 -21.58
N ARG A 183 6.07 2.48 -21.30
CA ARG A 183 6.77 1.79 -20.22
C ARG A 183 7.13 0.36 -20.59
N TYR A 184 7.95 -0.30 -19.79
CA TYR A 184 8.20 -1.74 -19.95
C TYR A 184 6.89 -2.54 -19.76
N GLY A 185 6.74 -3.58 -20.58
CA GLY A 185 5.64 -4.53 -20.41
C GLY A 185 5.69 -5.21 -19.03
N GLU A 186 4.53 -5.65 -18.55
CA GLU A 186 4.40 -6.25 -17.23
C GLU A 186 5.41 -7.37 -16.93
N PRO A 187 5.67 -8.34 -17.85
CA PRO A 187 6.62 -9.42 -17.60
C PRO A 187 8.08 -8.96 -17.34
N PHE A 188 8.40 -7.70 -17.62
CA PHE A 188 9.76 -7.13 -17.50
C PHE A 188 9.91 -6.14 -16.34
N ARG A 189 8.97 -6.14 -15.37
CA ARG A 189 8.96 -5.22 -14.23
C ARG A 189 8.29 -5.82 -12.97
N THR A 190 8.30 -7.13 -12.82
CA THR A 190 7.62 -7.83 -11.72
C THR A 190 8.58 -8.30 -10.64
N SER A 191 9.87 -8.38 -10.91
CA SER A 191 10.88 -8.92 -9.99
C SER A 191 12.06 -7.96 -9.82
N ILE A 192 12.85 -8.17 -8.75
CA ILE A 192 14.13 -7.48 -8.55
C ILE A 192 15.04 -7.68 -9.75
N GLN A 193 15.11 -8.91 -10.29
CA GLN A 193 15.93 -9.24 -11.45
C GLN A 193 15.53 -8.42 -12.69
N ASP A 194 14.26 -8.13 -12.86
CA ASP A 194 13.79 -7.29 -13.97
C ASP A 194 14.30 -5.86 -13.80
N VAL A 195 14.22 -5.32 -12.56
CA VAL A 195 14.75 -3.99 -12.23
C VAL A 195 16.26 -3.93 -12.46
N GLU A 196 17.02 -4.91 -11.98
CA GLU A 196 18.48 -5.02 -12.16
C GLU A 196 18.91 -5.09 -13.64
N ASN A 197 18.08 -5.69 -14.48
CA ASN A 197 18.34 -5.83 -15.91
C ASN A 197 17.85 -4.65 -16.76
N ILE A 198 17.30 -3.60 -16.16
CA ILE A 198 16.95 -2.38 -16.88
C ILE A 198 18.18 -1.83 -17.59
N VAL A 199 18.05 -1.55 -18.88
CA VAL A 199 19.14 -1.00 -19.70
C VAL A 199 19.11 0.53 -19.60
N LEU A 200 20.22 1.10 -19.17
CA LEU A 200 20.53 2.51 -19.24
C LEU A 200 21.43 2.78 -20.44
N TYR A 201 21.58 4.03 -20.84
CA TYR A 201 22.48 4.40 -21.91
C TYR A 201 23.48 5.42 -21.41
N GLY A 202 24.77 5.10 -21.52
CA GLY A 202 25.86 6.03 -21.22
C GLY A 202 25.91 7.21 -22.19
N ALA A 203 26.82 8.15 -21.93
CA ALA A 203 26.96 9.35 -22.77
C ALA A 203 27.30 9.03 -24.21
N ASP A 204 28.03 7.96 -24.45
CA ASP A 204 28.39 7.48 -25.79
C ASP A 204 27.31 6.57 -26.43
N GLY A 205 26.14 6.49 -25.81
CA GLY A 205 25.03 5.64 -26.28
C GLY A 205 25.22 4.14 -26.03
N GLN A 206 26.26 3.71 -25.30
CA GLN A 206 26.46 2.31 -24.96
C GLN A 206 25.43 1.82 -23.95
N PRO A 207 24.87 0.62 -24.16
CA PRO A 207 23.91 0.05 -23.19
C PRO A 207 24.64 -0.48 -21.94
N VAL A 208 24.13 -0.12 -20.77
CA VAL A 208 24.64 -0.53 -19.45
C VAL A 208 23.48 -1.03 -18.64
N LYS A 209 23.59 -2.21 -18.03
CA LYS A 209 22.54 -2.73 -17.12
C LYS A 209 22.60 -2.01 -15.79
N LEU A 210 21.41 -1.80 -15.19
CA LEU A 210 21.31 -1.12 -13.90
C LEU A 210 22.19 -1.76 -12.82
N LYS A 211 22.25 -3.09 -12.75
CA LYS A 211 23.11 -3.84 -11.80
C LYS A 211 24.62 -3.57 -11.93
N GLU A 212 25.06 -2.99 -13.04
CA GLU A 212 26.46 -2.63 -13.23
C GLU A 212 26.81 -1.32 -12.53
N VAL A 213 25.83 -0.45 -12.34
CA VAL A 213 25.99 0.91 -11.80
C VAL A 213 25.15 1.18 -10.53
N ALA A 214 24.37 0.22 -10.08
CA ALA A 214 23.55 0.31 -8.89
C ALA A 214 23.34 -1.05 -8.23
N THR A 215 22.97 -1.02 -6.96
CA THR A 215 22.48 -2.19 -6.20
C THR A 215 21.01 -1.98 -5.90
N VAL A 216 20.17 -2.98 -6.15
CA VAL A 216 18.75 -2.97 -5.81
C VAL A 216 18.57 -3.74 -4.51
N VAL A 217 18.02 -3.07 -3.49
CA VAL A 217 17.81 -3.64 -2.16
C VAL A 217 16.32 -3.57 -1.86
N GLU A 218 15.77 -4.66 -1.34
CA GLU A 218 14.42 -4.68 -0.79
C GLU A 218 14.47 -4.14 0.64
N GLU A 219 13.74 -3.08 0.90
CA GLU A 219 13.66 -2.43 2.21
C GLU A 219 12.21 -2.19 2.58
N PHE A 220 11.94 -2.13 3.89
CA PHE A 220 10.65 -1.71 4.40
C PHE A 220 10.74 -0.25 4.82
N ALA A 221 10.08 0.61 4.07
CA ALA A 221 10.06 2.04 4.35
C ALA A 221 8.88 2.42 5.25
N SER A 222 9.14 3.31 6.19
CA SER A 222 8.09 3.93 7.01
C SER A 222 7.27 4.88 6.12
N PRO A 223 5.94 4.79 6.10
CA PRO A 223 5.11 5.51 5.12
C PRO A 223 5.16 7.03 5.28
N SER A 224 5.27 7.52 6.50
CA SER A 224 5.40 8.97 6.76
C SER A 224 6.04 9.25 8.12
N ILE A 225 6.71 10.37 8.22
CA ILE A 225 7.14 10.97 9.49
C ILE A 225 6.29 12.23 9.67
N GLU A 226 5.30 12.15 10.57
CA GLU A 226 4.51 13.32 10.95
C GLU A 226 5.28 14.15 11.97
N ARG A 227 5.37 15.44 11.72
CA ARG A 227 5.93 16.44 12.65
C ARG A 227 4.88 17.51 12.88
N GLU A 228 4.56 17.75 14.13
CA GLU A 228 3.80 18.93 14.58
C GLU A 228 4.73 20.05 14.98
#